data_b0ae9f74ac9412b6182b147afdfad62a
#
_entry.id   b0ae9f74ac9412b6182b147afdfad62a
#
_cell.length_a   1.000
_cell.length_b   1.000
_cell.length_c   1.000
_cell.angle_alpha   90.00
_cell.angle_beta   90.00
_cell.angle_gamma   90.00
#
_symmetry.space_group_name_H-M   'P 1'
#
loop_
_entity.id
_entity.type
_entity.pdbx_description
1 polymer ?
#
loop_
_entity_poly.entity_id
_entity_poly.type
_entity_poly.pdbx_seq_one_letter_code
_entity_poly.pdbx_strand_id
1 'polypeptide(L)'
;MNVSNLIFQNAYVVILAVGMLLCILTGGNIDLSVGSVVALVGACAGTFIITWGWNPHLSILLCLGIGILIGIWQGFWIAYMRIPAFIVTLSGMLVFRGLTLIVLNGLTLAPFPPAYLGYSTGYVPDLLPELQLFGVRNSTSLLVGVLIAVIFCVTQIMGYLGRKNKGYPVEGVWALILKMAVISPAVVWLFYILASYRGIPMVLIIVGIVLLAYSYFTSHTVMGRHLYALGGNEKAARLSGVKTKRLLFLAYVNMAFLAAVAGIVFAARLNSASPQAGQSFELDAIGSCFLGGASAYGGVGTVGGTLIGALFMGVLNNGMSIMGISSNVQQVVKGLVLLIAVAADAISKNKLPFNIPRFGKRAVEGQASIES
;
A
#
# COMPACT_ATOMS: atom_id res chain seq x y z
N MET A 1 7.03 -9.83 -20.48
CA MET A 1 5.66 -10.25 -20.09
C MET A 1 5.51 -10.40 -18.58
N ASN A 2 6.38 -11.14 -17.88
CA ASN A 2 6.23 -11.38 -16.43
C ASN A 2 6.27 -10.11 -15.56
N VAL A 3 7.17 -9.16 -15.85
CA VAL A 3 7.30 -7.92 -15.06
C VAL A 3 6.05 -7.04 -15.16
N SER A 4 5.51 -6.82 -16.36
CA SER A 4 4.27 -6.07 -16.54
C SER A 4 3.10 -6.73 -15.81
N ASN A 5 2.99 -8.06 -15.87
CA ASN A 5 1.96 -8.81 -15.14
C ASN A 5 2.12 -8.67 -13.63
N LEU A 6 3.35 -8.72 -13.11
CA LEU A 6 3.63 -8.51 -11.69
C LEU A 6 3.17 -7.11 -11.25
N ILE A 7 3.44 -6.07 -12.04
CA ILE A 7 2.99 -4.70 -11.78
C ILE A 7 1.46 -4.64 -11.75
N PHE A 8 0.78 -5.18 -12.76
CA PHE A 8 -0.68 -5.23 -12.79
C PHE A 8 -1.28 -5.98 -11.61
N GLN A 9 -0.63 -7.08 -11.19
CA GLN A 9 -1.11 -7.90 -10.08
C GLN A 9 -0.99 -7.22 -8.74
N ASN A 10 0.01 -6.37 -8.54
CA ASN A 10 0.35 -5.82 -7.23
C ASN A 10 0.01 -4.33 -7.07
N ALA A 11 -0.46 -3.67 -8.13
CA ALA A 11 -0.77 -2.25 -8.09
C ALA A 11 -1.78 -1.89 -6.98
N TYR A 12 -2.85 -2.70 -6.83
CA TYR A 12 -3.85 -2.47 -5.79
C TYR A 12 -3.28 -2.60 -4.38
N VAL A 13 -2.33 -3.53 -4.17
CA VAL A 13 -1.67 -3.72 -2.87
C VAL A 13 -0.91 -2.45 -2.49
N VAL A 14 -0.13 -1.89 -3.42
CA VAL A 14 0.65 -0.66 -3.17
C VAL A 14 -0.28 0.50 -2.84
N ILE A 15 -1.36 0.69 -3.62
CA ILE A 15 -2.33 1.78 -3.40
C ILE A 15 -2.98 1.66 -2.02
N LEU A 16 -3.46 0.46 -1.66
CA LEU A 16 -4.08 0.19 -0.37
C LEU A 16 -3.08 0.34 0.79
N ALA A 17 -1.86 -0.15 0.62
CA ALA A 17 -0.83 -0.09 1.65
C ALA A 17 -0.42 1.35 1.99
N VAL A 18 -0.35 2.24 0.99
CA VAL A 18 -0.08 3.67 1.23
C VAL A 18 -1.21 4.32 2.06
N GLY A 19 -2.46 4.01 1.77
CA GLY A 19 -3.60 4.48 2.57
C GLY A 19 -3.59 3.90 3.99
N MET A 20 -3.32 2.60 4.10
CA MET A 20 -3.23 1.89 5.37
C MET A 20 -2.10 2.44 6.25
N LEU A 21 -0.97 2.81 5.66
CA LEU A 21 0.12 3.45 6.38
C LEU A 21 -0.36 4.71 7.11
N LEU A 22 -1.16 5.58 6.48
CA LEU A 22 -1.66 6.79 7.14
C LEU A 22 -2.55 6.46 8.34
N CYS A 23 -3.39 5.44 8.23
CA CYS A 23 -4.19 4.95 9.36
C CYS A 23 -3.30 4.43 10.49
N ILE A 24 -2.33 3.58 10.18
CA ILE A 24 -1.38 3.02 11.17
C ILE A 24 -0.59 4.14 11.85
N LEU A 25 -0.14 5.14 11.11
CA LEU A 25 0.59 6.29 11.68
C LEU A 25 -0.21 7.05 12.73
N THR A 26 -1.55 7.00 12.75
CA THR A 26 -2.38 7.70 13.74
C THR A 26 -2.49 7.01 15.11
N GLY A 27 -1.67 6.02 15.39
CA GLY A 27 -1.67 5.30 16.68
C GLY A 27 -1.95 3.81 16.55
N GLY A 28 -1.49 3.17 15.46
CA GLY A 28 -1.70 1.75 15.21
C GLY A 28 -3.11 1.39 14.75
N ASN A 29 -3.88 2.37 14.33
CA ASN A 29 -5.23 2.14 13.81
C ASN A 29 -5.16 1.44 12.47
N ILE A 30 -5.98 0.41 12.29
CA ILE A 30 -6.09 -0.37 11.05
C ILE A 30 -7.50 -0.26 10.47
N ASP A 31 -7.61 -0.41 9.16
CA ASP A 31 -8.89 -0.47 8.45
C ASP A 31 -9.08 -1.86 7.83
N LEU A 32 -9.99 -2.63 8.41
CA LEU A 32 -10.32 -3.97 7.95
C LEU A 32 -11.32 -3.98 6.78
N SER A 33 -11.95 -2.85 6.48
CA SER A 33 -12.99 -2.76 5.46
C SER A 33 -12.46 -2.57 4.03
N VAL A 34 -11.18 -2.28 3.86
CA VAL A 34 -10.59 -1.84 2.58
C VAL A 34 -10.89 -2.80 1.43
N GLY A 35 -10.82 -4.11 1.68
CA GLY A 35 -11.14 -5.12 0.67
C GLY A 35 -12.62 -5.10 0.25
N SER A 36 -13.53 -4.88 1.21
CA SER A 36 -14.96 -4.75 0.94
C SER A 36 -15.30 -3.44 0.23
N VAL A 37 -14.59 -2.35 0.53
CA VAL A 37 -14.72 -1.07 -0.20
C VAL A 37 -14.27 -1.23 -1.65
N VAL A 38 -13.14 -1.91 -1.90
CA VAL A 38 -12.67 -2.28 -3.25
C VAL A 38 -13.75 -3.03 -4.02
N ALA A 39 -14.37 -4.03 -3.38
CA ALA A 39 -15.44 -4.83 -3.99
C ALA A 39 -16.68 -3.97 -4.31
N LEU A 40 -17.13 -3.15 -3.36
CA LEU A 40 -18.32 -2.30 -3.54
C LEU A 40 -18.11 -1.27 -4.65
N VAL A 41 -16.94 -0.63 -4.67
CA VAL A 41 -16.60 0.34 -5.73
C VAL A 41 -16.55 -0.34 -7.10
N GLY A 42 -15.93 -1.54 -7.19
CA GLY A 42 -15.94 -2.34 -8.41
C GLY A 42 -17.36 -2.74 -8.84
N ALA A 43 -18.23 -3.09 -7.88
CA ALA A 43 -19.64 -3.40 -8.13
C ALA A 43 -20.41 -2.19 -8.67
N CYS A 44 -20.25 -1.03 -8.05
CA CYS A 44 -20.86 0.22 -8.52
C CYS A 44 -20.37 0.58 -9.94
N ALA A 45 -19.06 0.47 -10.20
CA ALA A 45 -18.51 0.70 -11.53
C ALA A 45 -19.12 -0.27 -12.56
N GLY A 46 -19.24 -1.56 -12.24
CA GLY A 46 -19.89 -2.55 -13.10
C GLY A 46 -21.36 -2.20 -13.38
N THR A 47 -22.12 -1.84 -12.36
CA THR A 47 -23.54 -1.47 -12.51
C THR A 47 -23.69 -0.20 -13.35
N PHE A 48 -22.91 0.86 -13.08
CA PHE A 48 -23.02 2.11 -13.82
C PHE A 48 -22.62 1.94 -15.29
N ILE A 49 -21.55 1.21 -15.57
CA ILE A 49 -20.97 1.11 -16.91
C ILE A 49 -21.63 0.00 -17.72
N ILE A 50 -21.80 -1.21 -17.14
CA ILE A 50 -22.26 -2.39 -17.88
C ILE A 50 -23.79 -2.45 -17.87
N THR A 51 -24.43 -2.26 -16.70
CA THR A 51 -25.88 -2.40 -16.59
C THR A 51 -26.62 -1.15 -17.05
N TRP A 52 -26.15 0.04 -16.64
CA TRP A 52 -26.84 1.32 -16.97
C TRP A 52 -26.28 1.99 -18.22
N GLY A 53 -25.15 1.52 -18.77
CA GLY A 53 -24.55 2.07 -19.97
C GLY A 53 -23.98 3.48 -19.84
N TRP A 54 -23.66 3.92 -18.61
CA TRP A 54 -23.14 5.27 -18.38
C TRP A 54 -21.70 5.44 -18.89
N ASN A 55 -21.34 6.69 -19.12
CA ASN A 55 -19.97 7.02 -19.54
C ASN A 55 -18.96 6.54 -18.48
N PRO A 56 -17.90 5.78 -18.88
CA PRO A 56 -16.90 5.25 -17.96
C PRO A 56 -16.20 6.34 -17.13
N HIS A 57 -15.91 7.50 -17.69
CA HIS A 57 -15.23 8.59 -16.98
C HIS A 57 -16.11 9.18 -15.86
N LEU A 58 -17.41 9.39 -16.15
CA LEU A 58 -18.36 9.85 -15.16
C LEU A 58 -18.54 8.80 -14.05
N SER A 59 -18.64 7.53 -14.44
CA SER A 59 -18.77 6.40 -13.49
C SER A 59 -17.57 6.31 -12.55
N ILE A 60 -16.35 6.50 -13.04
CA ILE A 60 -15.13 6.55 -12.21
C ILE A 60 -15.21 7.69 -11.19
N LEU A 61 -15.60 8.90 -11.64
CA LEU A 61 -15.74 10.04 -10.73
C LEU A 61 -16.75 9.77 -9.61
N LEU A 62 -17.90 9.19 -9.96
CA LEU A 62 -18.92 8.79 -8.97
C LEU A 62 -18.38 7.71 -8.01
N CYS A 63 -17.64 6.73 -8.51
CA CYS A 63 -17.01 5.69 -7.70
C CYS A 63 -16.00 6.28 -6.71
N LEU A 64 -15.21 7.26 -7.10
CA LEU A 64 -14.32 7.99 -6.19
C LEU A 64 -15.12 8.77 -5.14
N GLY A 65 -16.24 9.38 -5.53
CA GLY A 65 -17.19 10.03 -4.62
C GLY A 65 -17.77 9.07 -3.59
N ILE A 66 -18.15 7.85 -4.00
CA ILE A 66 -18.63 6.79 -3.10
C ILE A 66 -17.53 6.43 -2.09
N GLY A 67 -16.28 6.28 -2.53
CA GLY A 67 -15.16 6.03 -1.62
C GLY A 67 -15.00 7.14 -0.58
N ILE A 68 -15.08 8.42 -0.98
CA ILE A 68 -15.02 9.55 -0.05
C ILE A 68 -16.18 9.51 0.96
N LEU A 69 -17.40 9.22 0.51
CA LEU A 69 -18.58 9.11 1.39
C LEU A 69 -18.43 7.98 2.42
N ILE A 70 -17.92 6.83 2.00
CA ILE A 70 -17.59 5.72 2.90
C ILE A 70 -16.56 6.18 3.96
N GLY A 71 -15.50 6.86 3.52
CA GLY A 71 -14.46 7.37 4.42
C GLY A 71 -14.99 8.42 5.40
N ILE A 72 -15.90 9.30 4.97
CA ILE A 72 -16.59 10.27 5.85
C ILE A 72 -17.40 9.51 6.90
N TRP A 73 -18.17 8.50 6.49
CA TRP A 73 -18.97 7.68 7.39
C TRP A 73 -18.10 6.98 8.44
N GLN A 74 -17.06 6.27 8.04
CA GLN A 74 -16.15 5.57 8.96
C GLN A 74 -15.38 6.56 9.85
N GLY A 75 -14.80 7.57 9.24
CA GLY A 75 -14.03 8.59 9.95
C GLY A 75 -14.85 9.34 11.00
N PHE A 76 -16.14 9.55 10.77
CA PHE A 76 -17.03 10.16 11.75
C PHE A 76 -17.16 9.31 13.02
N TRP A 77 -17.45 8.02 12.89
CA TRP A 77 -17.60 7.13 14.05
C TRP A 77 -16.27 6.98 14.83
N ILE A 78 -15.15 6.88 14.12
CA ILE A 78 -13.85 6.67 14.74
C ILE A 78 -13.33 7.95 15.40
N ALA A 79 -13.34 9.07 14.67
CA ALA A 79 -12.67 10.28 15.13
C ALA A 79 -13.54 11.14 16.06
N TYR A 80 -14.85 11.21 15.83
CA TYR A 80 -15.73 12.08 16.60
C TYR A 80 -16.49 11.34 17.69
N MET A 81 -17.02 10.13 17.39
CA MET A 81 -17.70 9.29 18.37
C MET A 81 -16.72 8.43 19.20
N ARG A 82 -15.43 8.38 18.80
CA ARG A 82 -14.36 7.64 19.49
C ARG A 82 -14.63 6.15 19.64
N ILE A 83 -15.37 5.57 18.73
CA ILE A 83 -15.51 4.12 18.66
C ILE A 83 -14.18 3.52 18.18
N PRO A 84 -13.70 2.44 18.81
CA PRO A 84 -12.46 1.78 18.37
C PRO A 84 -12.48 1.46 16.87
N ALA A 85 -11.40 1.79 16.19
CA ALA A 85 -11.32 1.70 14.73
C ALA A 85 -11.61 0.29 14.21
N PHE A 86 -11.11 -0.76 14.89
CA PHE A 86 -11.34 -2.14 14.45
C PHE A 86 -12.82 -2.53 14.49
N ILE A 87 -13.63 -2.00 15.44
CA ILE A 87 -15.07 -2.28 15.52
C ILE A 87 -15.79 -1.63 14.32
N VAL A 88 -15.52 -0.35 14.06
CA VAL A 88 -16.15 0.37 12.95
C VAL A 88 -15.78 -0.24 11.61
N THR A 89 -14.51 -0.55 11.40
CA THR A 89 -14.04 -1.10 10.12
C THR A 89 -14.44 -2.55 9.91
N LEU A 90 -14.49 -3.36 10.98
CA LEU A 90 -15.03 -4.72 10.92
C LEU A 90 -16.53 -4.71 10.57
N SER A 91 -17.30 -3.84 11.23
CA SER A 91 -18.72 -3.65 10.90
C SER A 91 -18.88 -3.14 9.46
N GLY A 92 -18.05 -2.16 9.06
CA GLY A 92 -17.98 -1.65 7.68
C GLY A 92 -17.67 -2.74 6.67
N MET A 93 -16.74 -3.65 6.98
CA MET A 93 -16.39 -4.78 6.13
C MET A 93 -17.63 -5.64 5.81
N LEU A 94 -18.45 -5.95 6.82
CA LEU A 94 -19.68 -6.73 6.63
C LEU A 94 -20.73 -5.95 5.86
N VAL A 95 -20.95 -4.68 6.20
CA VAL A 95 -21.92 -3.80 5.52
C VAL A 95 -21.56 -3.65 4.03
N PHE A 96 -20.32 -3.29 3.71
CA PHE A 96 -19.91 -3.07 2.33
C PHE A 96 -19.86 -4.37 1.52
N ARG A 97 -19.54 -5.51 2.17
CA ARG A 97 -19.64 -6.82 1.53
C ARG A 97 -21.10 -7.18 1.20
N GLY A 98 -22.00 -6.94 2.14
CA GLY A 98 -23.45 -7.11 1.92
C GLY A 98 -23.99 -6.21 0.82
N LEU A 99 -23.62 -4.92 0.83
CA LEU A 99 -24.00 -3.99 -0.24
C LEU A 99 -23.45 -4.41 -1.61
N THR A 100 -22.23 -4.95 -1.67
CA THR A 100 -21.68 -5.50 -2.91
C THR A 100 -22.53 -6.62 -3.49
N LEU A 101 -22.97 -7.55 -2.64
CA LEU A 101 -23.87 -8.63 -3.05
C LEU A 101 -25.23 -8.12 -3.53
N ILE A 102 -25.81 -7.12 -2.85
CA ILE A 102 -27.08 -6.49 -3.23
C ILE A 102 -26.94 -5.80 -4.59
N VAL A 103 -25.91 -4.95 -4.76
CA VAL A 103 -25.70 -4.18 -6.01
C VAL A 103 -25.48 -5.09 -7.21
N LEU A 104 -24.79 -6.21 -7.03
CA LEU A 104 -24.52 -7.20 -8.09
C LEU A 104 -25.60 -8.30 -8.19
N ASN A 105 -26.60 -8.32 -7.31
CA ASN A 105 -27.54 -9.45 -7.19
C ASN A 105 -26.82 -10.82 -7.09
N GLY A 106 -25.66 -10.87 -6.46
CA GLY A 106 -24.84 -12.06 -6.34
C GLY A 106 -24.11 -12.51 -7.64
N LEU A 107 -24.30 -11.80 -8.75
CA LEU A 107 -23.73 -12.12 -10.06
C LEU A 107 -22.40 -11.39 -10.30
N THR A 108 -21.64 -11.88 -11.27
CA THR A 108 -20.45 -11.17 -11.77
C THR A 108 -20.82 -10.43 -13.05
N LEU A 109 -20.55 -9.12 -13.09
CA LEU A 109 -20.77 -8.30 -14.28
C LEU A 109 -19.48 -8.22 -15.09
N ALA A 110 -19.54 -8.59 -16.38
CA ALA A 110 -18.45 -8.56 -17.35
C ALA A 110 -19.01 -8.59 -18.79
N PRO A 111 -18.24 -8.14 -19.80
CA PRO A 111 -16.96 -7.42 -19.74
C PRO A 111 -17.15 -5.90 -19.59
N PHE A 112 -16.10 -5.21 -19.14
CA PHE A 112 -16.04 -3.75 -19.20
C PHE A 112 -15.66 -3.24 -20.59
N PRO A 113 -16.09 -2.03 -20.98
CA PRO A 113 -15.70 -1.43 -22.24
C PRO A 113 -14.20 -1.06 -22.27
N PRO A 114 -13.56 -1.02 -23.46
CA PRO A 114 -12.14 -0.71 -23.59
C PRO A 114 -11.71 0.62 -22.96
N ALA A 115 -12.59 1.64 -22.98
CA ALA A 115 -12.34 2.92 -22.34
C ALA A 115 -12.11 2.83 -20.83
N TYR A 116 -12.78 1.90 -20.13
CA TYR A 116 -12.56 1.64 -18.71
C TYR A 116 -11.30 0.80 -18.48
N LEU A 117 -11.07 -0.21 -19.31
CA LEU A 117 -9.88 -1.07 -19.18
C LEU A 117 -8.58 -0.31 -19.33
N GLY A 118 -8.57 0.77 -20.13
CA GLY A 118 -7.41 1.62 -20.36
C GLY A 118 -6.78 2.17 -19.07
N TYR A 119 -7.56 2.37 -18.01
CA TYR A 119 -7.06 2.88 -16.72
C TYR A 119 -6.15 1.89 -15.96
N SER A 120 -6.27 0.60 -16.21
CA SER A 120 -5.42 -0.41 -15.58
C SER A 120 -4.53 -1.14 -16.58
N THR A 121 -5.13 -1.76 -17.60
CA THR A 121 -4.43 -2.63 -18.55
C THR A 121 -3.88 -1.90 -19.78
N GLY A 122 -4.17 -0.60 -19.91
CA GLY A 122 -3.63 0.26 -20.96
C GLY A 122 -2.12 0.48 -20.83
N TYR A 123 -1.51 0.85 -21.92
CA TYR A 123 -0.10 1.24 -22.00
C TYR A 123 0.02 2.65 -22.55
N VAL A 124 1.07 3.34 -22.14
CA VAL A 124 1.40 4.65 -22.72
C VAL A 124 1.75 4.46 -24.18
N PRO A 125 1.10 5.21 -25.11
CA PRO A 125 1.44 5.15 -26.53
C PRO A 125 2.88 5.63 -26.76
N ASP A 126 3.53 5.10 -27.80
CA ASP A 126 4.84 5.60 -28.19
C ASP A 126 4.67 6.96 -28.89
N LEU A 127 5.22 8.00 -28.30
CA LEU A 127 5.21 9.37 -28.84
C LEU A 127 6.35 9.60 -29.85
N LEU A 128 7.34 8.70 -29.88
CA LEU A 128 8.54 8.81 -30.70
C LEU A 128 8.82 7.50 -31.46
N PRO A 129 7.88 7.02 -32.29
CA PRO A 129 8.01 5.73 -32.97
C PRO A 129 9.17 5.71 -33.99
N GLU A 130 9.57 6.87 -34.47
CA GLU A 130 10.68 7.00 -35.44
C GLU A 130 12.06 6.80 -34.77
N LEU A 131 12.15 7.00 -33.47
CA LEU A 131 13.38 6.90 -32.71
C LEU A 131 13.58 5.47 -32.20
N GLN A 132 14.01 4.55 -33.06
CA GLN A 132 14.28 3.15 -32.69
C GLN A 132 15.53 3.04 -31.81
N LEU A 133 15.45 3.47 -30.56
CA LEU A 133 16.55 3.38 -29.60
C LEU A 133 16.77 1.92 -29.16
N PHE A 134 17.96 1.39 -29.37
CA PHE A 134 18.37 0.05 -28.88
C PHE A 134 17.43 -1.10 -29.27
N GLY A 135 16.67 -0.98 -30.37
CA GLY A 135 15.76 -2.03 -30.84
C GLY A 135 14.56 -2.30 -29.94
N VAL A 136 14.21 -1.39 -29.00
CA VAL A 136 13.01 -1.51 -28.17
C VAL A 136 11.76 -1.13 -28.93
N ARG A 137 10.63 -1.73 -28.55
CA ARG A 137 9.33 -1.51 -29.21
C ARG A 137 8.68 -0.17 -28.85
N ASN A 138 9.04 0.42 -27.71
CA ASN A 138 8.49 1.70 -27.25
C ASN A 138 9.63 2.59 -26.73
N SER A 139 10.12 3.47 -27.60
CA SER A 139 11.24 4.37 -27.31
C SER A 139 10.94 5.40 -26.23
N THR A 140 9.69 5.87 -26.17
CA THR A 140 9.22 6.82 -25.13
C THR A 140 9.40 6.24 -23.73
N SER A 141 9.08 4.96 -23.54
CA SER A 141 9.21 4.30 -22.23
C SER A 141 10.66 4.23 -21.76
N LEU A 142 11.59 3.96 -22.66
CA LEU A 142 13.01 3.94 -22.32
C LEU A 142 13.52 5.34 -21.95
N LEU A 143 13.13 6.35 -22.71
CA LEU A 143 13.50 7.75 -22.42
C LEU A 143 12.97 8.21 -21.05
N VAL A 144 11.73 7.85 -20.70
CA VAL A 144 11.17 8.12 -19.37
C VAL A 144 12.00 7.44 -18.27
N GLY A 145 12.42 6.20 -18.47
CA GLY A 145 13.28 5.49 -17.53
C GLY A 145 14.64 6.17 -17.32
N VAL A 146 15.28 6.59 -18.42
CA VAL A 146 16.53 7.35 -18.37
C VAL A 146 16.33 8.69 -17.67
N LEU A 147 15.26 9.41 -17.99
CA LEU A 147 14.93 10.69 -17.35
C LEU A 147 14.74 10.53 -15.82
N ILE A 148 14.02 9.51 -15.39
CA ILE A 148 13.84 9.21 -13.95
C ILE A 148 15.19 8.91 -13.30
N ALA A 149 16.06 8.12 -13.92
CA ALA A 149 17.40 7.81 -13.41
C ALA A 149 18.27 9.08 -13.30
N VAL A 150 18.23 9.96 -14.30
CA VAL A 150 18.95 11.24 -14.27
C VAL A 150 18.41 12.16 -13.16
N ILE A 151 17.09 12.31 -13.04
CA ILE A 151 16.47 13.09 -11.94
C ILE A 151 16.88 12.52 -10.58
N PHE A 152 16.88 11.21 -10.43
CA PHE A 152 17.33 10.57 -9.20
C PHE A 152 18.80 10.90 -8.89
N CYS A 153 19.71 10.79 -9.85
CA CYS A 153 21.11 11.14 -9.66
C CYS A 153 21.29 12.62 -9.28
N VAL A 154 20.62 13.52 -10.00
CA VAL A 154 20.69 14.97 -9.73
C VAL A 154 20.19 15.28 -8.33
N THR A 155 19.05 14.74 -7.92
CA THR A 155 18.49 14.97 -6.58
C THR A 155 19.40 14.44 -5.46
N GLN A 156 20.04 13.27 -5.64
CA GLN A 156 21.00 12.73 -4.68
C GLN A 156 22.23 13.62 -4.56
N ILE A 157 22.81 14.08 -5.69
CA ILE A 157 23.99 14.96 -5.72
C ILE A 157 23.65 16.31 -5.08
N MET A 158 22.53 16.92 -5.46
CA MET A 158 22.08 18.21 -4.89
C MET A 158 21.83 18.10 -3.38
N GLY A 159 21.21 17.01 -2.94
CA GLY A 159 20.97 16.73 -1.52
C GLY A 159 22.27 16.58 -0.74
N TYR A 160 23.26 15.85 -1.31
CA TYR A 160 24.58 15.68 -0.71
C TYR A 160 25.33 17.01 -0.60
N LEU A 161 25.41 17.78 -1.70
CA LEU A 161 26.09 19.09 -1.71
C LEU A 161 25.40 20.09 -0.78
N GLY A 162 24.07 20.13 -0.77
CA GLY A 162 23.31 21.01 0.10
C GLY A 162 23.54 20.74 1.60
N ARG A 163 23.65 19.46 2.01
CA ARG A 163 23.99 19.07 3.39
C ARG A 163 25.43 19.41 3.72
N LYS A 164 26.37 19.07 2.82
CA LYS A 164 27.80 19.36 2.99
C LYS A 164 28.06 20.85 3.16
N ASN A 165 27.46 21.68 2.32
CA ASN A 165 27.62 23.15 2.38
C ASN A 165 27.05 23.78 3.68
N LYS A 166 26.05 23.13 4.32
CA LYS A 166 25.47 23.55 5.57
C LYS A 166 26.17 22.97 6.81
N GLY A 167 27.28 22.24 6.63
CA GLY A 167 28.02 21.62 7.72
C GLY A 167 27.33 20.45 8.41
N TYR A 168 26.28 19.88 7.81
CA TYR A 168 25.63 18.68 8.35
C TYR A 168 26.47 17.43 8.08
N PRO A 169 26.40 16.41 8.95
CA PRO A 169 27.06 15.14 8.69
C PRO A 169 26.48 14.53 7.39
N VAL A 170 27.37 14.16 6.47
CA VAL A 170 27.01 13.55 5.19
C VAL A 170 27.54 12.11 5.14
N GLU A 171 26.84 11.25 4.42
CA GLU A 171 27.30 9.90 4.11
C GLU A 171 28.62 9.96 3.34
N GLY A 172 29.45 8.91 3.45
CA GLY A 172 30.69 8.84 2.67
C GLY A 172 30.41 8.92 1.16
N VAL A 173 31.27 9.59 0.41
CA VAL A 173 31.12 9.73 -1.06
C VAL A 173 30.95 8.36 -1.74
N TRP A 174 31.63 7.33 -1.27
CA TRP A 174 31.52 5.98 -1.78
C TRP A 174 30.12 5.37 -1.61
N ALA A 175 29.44 5.66 -0.48
CA ALA A 175 28.07 5.20 -0.26
C ALA A 175 27.11 5.88 -1.24
N LEU A 176 27.28 7.18 -1.51
CA LEU A 176 26.51 7.90 -2.52
C LEU A 176 26.72 7.32 -3.92
N ILE A 177 28.00 7.10 -4.32
CA ILE A 177 28.34 6.53 -5.62
C ILE A 177 27.73 5.13 -5.76
N LEU A 178 27.89 4.27 -4.75
CA LEU A 178 27.34 2.91 -4.77
C LEU A 178 25.81 2.92 -4.90
N LYS A 179 25.13 3.79 -4.15
CA LYS A 179 23.69 3.96 -4.22
C LYS A 179 23.23 4.37 -5.63
N MET A 180 23.91 5.31 -6.25
CA MET A 180 23.61 5.75 -7.62
C MET A 180 23.95 4.66 -8.64
N ALA A 181 25.09 3.98 -8.51
CA ALA A 181 25.55 2.92 -9.41
C ALA A 181 24.65 1.67 -9.38
N VAL A 182 23.94 1.42 -8.29
CA VAL A 182 22.99 0.29 -8.19
C VAL A 182 21.60 0.69 -8.63
N ILE A 183 21.06 1.80 -8.13
CA ILE A 183 19.65 2.17 -8.34
C ILE A 183 19.40 2.68 -9.77
N SER A 184 20.29 3.52 -10.32
CA SER A 184 20.07 4.10 -11.66
C SER A 184 20.04 3.04 -12.77
N PRO A 185 21.01 2.10 -12.86
CA PRO A 185 20.95 1.03 -13.84
C PRO A 185 19.76 0.09 -13.62
N ALA A 186 19.37 -0.18 -12.37
CA ALA A 186 18.19 -1.01 -12.07
C ALA A 186 16.89 -0.36 -12.58
N VAL A 187 16.74 0.96 -12.41
CA VAL A 187 15.61 1.71 -12.97
C VAL A 187 15.62 1.66 -14.50
N VAL A 188 16.75 1.99 -15.14
CA VAL A 188 16.88 1.95 -16.61
C VAL A 188 16.61 0.55 -17.13
N TRP A 189 17.11 -0.49 -16.50
CA TRP A 189 16.88 -1.88 -16.88
C TRP A 189 15.40 -2.29 -16.75
N LEU A 190 14.71 -1.86 -15.68
CA LEU A 190 13.28 -2.08 -15.53
C LEU A 190 12.50 -1.45 -16.71
N PHE A 191 12.78 -0.18 -17.02
CA PHE A 191 12.12 0.53 -18.12
C PHE A 191 12.52 -0.02 -19.49
N TYR A 192 13.73 -0.55 -19.66
CA TYR A 192 14.14 -1.27 -20.87
C TYR A 192 13.29 -2.54 -21.08
N ILE A 193 13.05 -3.34 -20.02
CA ILE A 193 12.17 -4.51 -20.10
C ILE A 193 10.73 -4.11 -20.48
N LEU A 194 10.21 -3.02 -19.87
CA LEU A 194 8.88 -2.52 -20.19
C LEU A 194 8.81 -2.02 -21.64
N ALA A 195 9.80 -1.25 -22.08
CA ALA A 195 9.93 -0.72 -23.44
C ALA A 195 10.01 -1.82 -24.50
N SER A 196 10.69 -2.94 -24.19
CA SER A 196 10.82 -4.10 -25.06
C SER A 196 9.51 -4.87 -25.26
N TYR A 197 8.53 -4.72 -24.34
CA TYR A 197 7.23 -5.39 -24.43
C TYR A 197 6.15 -4.51 -25.09
N ARG A 198 5.50 -3.64 -24.35
CA ARG A 198 4.41 -2.75 -24.78
C ARG A 198 4.56 -1.32 -24.28
N GLY A 199 5.59 -1.05 -23.50
CA GLY A 199 5.81 0.23 -22.86
C GLY A 199 5.34 0.28 -21.41
N ILE A 200 5.17 1.50 -20.88
CA ILE A 200 4.79 1.74 -19.50
C ILE A 200 3.30 1.42 -19.30
N PRO A 201 2.93 0.50 -18.37
CA PRO A 201 1.54 0.30 -18.00
C PRO A 201 0.93 1.55 -17.36
N MET A 202 -0.31 1.92 -17.73
CA MET A 202 -1.02 3.07 -17.13
C MET A 202 -1.14 2.96 -15.61
N VAL A 203 -1.32 1.75 -15.11
CA VAL A 203 -1.39 1.49 -13.66
C VAL A 203 -0.10 1.88 -12.94
N LEU A 204 1.07 1.75 -13.58
CA LEU A 204 2.35 2.17 -13.00
C LEU A 204 2.40 3.69 -12.80
N ILE A 205 1.77 4.45 -13.68
CA ILE A 205 1.64 5.91 -13.55
C ILE A 205 0.76 6.24 -12.34
N ILE A 206 -0.39 5.57 -12.20
CA ILE A 206 -1.29 5.78 -11.05
C ILE A 206 -0.55 5.48 -9.74
N VAL A 207 0.11 4.34 -9.66
CA VAL A 207 0.93 3.94 -8.49
C VAL A 207 2.05 4.94 -8.24
N GLY A 208 2.75 5.40 -9.29
CA GLY A 208 3.80 6.40 -9.20
C GLY A 208 3.31 7.73 -8.64
N ILE A 209 2.16 8.22 -9.13
CA ILE A 209 1.52 9.44 -8.61
C ILE A 209 1.17 9.28 -7.13
N VAL A 210 0.55 8.16 -6.75
CA VAL A 210 0.22 7.88 -5.34
C VAL A 210 1.49 7.86 -4.49
N LEU A 211 2.52 7.12 -4.88
CA LEU A 211 3.76 7.04 -4.12
C LEU A 211 4.45 8.40 -3.96
N LEU A 212 4.58 9.17 -5.03
CA LEU A 212 5.22 10.49 -4.99
C LEU A 212 4.41 11.48 -4.15
N ALA A 213 3.10 11.55 -4.36
CA ALA A 213 2.22 12.46 -3.63
C ALA A 213 2.25 12.16 -2.12
N TYR A 214 2.14 10.89 -1.72
CA TYR A 214 2.12 10.51 -0.31
C TYR A 214 3.49 10.51 0.34
N SER A 215 4.56 10.24 -0.40
CA SER A 215 5.93 10.42 0.08
C SER A 215 6.21 11.90 0.37
N TYR A 216 5.81 12.79 -0.54
CA TYR A 216 5.91 14.24 -0.32
C TYR A 216 5.03 14.69 0.85
N PHE A 217 3.77 14.24 0.88
CA PHE A 217 2.82 14.58 1.95
C PHE A 217 3.35 14.20 3.32
N THR A 218 3.82 12.97 3.51
CA THR A 218 4.29 12.50 4.81
C THR A 218 5.60 13.16 5.26
N SER A 219 6.52 13.45 4.31
CA SER A 219 7.86 13.94 4.64
C SER A 219 7.94 15.47 4.71
N HIS A 220 7.17 16.21 3.90
CA HIS A 220 7.37 17.65 3.71
C HIS A 220 6.20 18.50 4.21
N THR A 221 5.01 17.93 4.46
CA THR A 221 3.86 18.74 4.90
C THR A 221 3.72 18.81 6.43
N VAL A 222 3.06 19.86 6.90
CA VAL A 222 2.72 20.00 8.32
C VAL A 222 1.75 18.92 8.77
N MET A 223 0.77 18.56 7.92
CA MET A 223 -0.18 17.50 8.23
C MET A 223 0.50 16.13 8.35
N GLY A 224 1.46 15.83 7.48
CA GLY A 224 2.26 14.61 7.58
C GLY A 224 2.99 14.53 8.92
N ARG A 225 3.71 15.57 9.32
CA ARG A 225 4.38 15.63 10.63
C ARG A 225 3.41 15.48 11.81
N HIS A 226 2.22 16.05 11.70
CA HIS A 226 1.19 15.91 12.74
C HIS A 226 0.66 14.47 12.84
N LEU A 227 0.61 13.69 11.73
CA LEU A 227 0.25 12.27 11.78
C LEU A 227 1.27 11.47 12.59
N TYR A 228 2.55 11.69 12.37
CA TYR A 228 3.60 11.06 13.18
C TYR A 228 3.54 11.47 14.66
N ALA A 229 3.32 12.75 14.94
CA ALA A 229 3.18 13.24 16.31
C ALA A 229 1.95 12.65 17.01
N LEU A 230 0.83 12.53 16.30
CA LEU A 230 -0.40 11.91 16.79
C LEU A 230 -0.17 10.47 17.23
N GLY A 231 0.48 9.66 16.36
CA GLY A 231 0.77 8.27 16.67
C GLY A 231 1.84 8.06 17.72
N GLY A 232 2.79 9.00 17.85
CA GLY A 232 3.80 8.92 18.90
C GLY A 232 3.24 9.18 20.29
N ASN A 233 2.42 10.23 20.46
CA ASN A 233 1.71 10.53 21.70
C ASN A 233 0.52 11.47 21.44
N GLU A 234 -0.70 10.94 21.41
CA GLU A 234 -1.91 11.72 21.16
C GLU A 234 -2.11 12.84 22.17
N LYS A 235 -1.85 12.57 23.47
CA LYS A 235 -2.04 13.58 24.53
C LYS A 235 -1.09 14.76 24.35
N ALA A 236 0.19 14.49 24.12
CA ALA A 236 1.20 15.52 23.87
C ALA A 236 0.91 16.29 22.58
N ALA A 237 0.56 15.62 21.48
CA ALA A 237 0.17 16.26 20.22
C ALA A 237 -1.02 17.21 20.40
N ARG A 238 -2.04 16.78 21.14
CA ARG A 238 -3.21 17.62 21.44
C ARG A 238 -2.87 18.84 22.29
N LEU A 239 -2.03 18.68 23.29
CA LEU A 239 -1.55 19.81 24.12
C LEU A 239 -0.71 20.81 23.32
N SER A 240 0.00 20.34 22.29
CA SER A 240 0.73 21.17 21.34
C SER A 240 -0.16 21.81 20.26
N GLY A 241 -1.49 21.74 20.39
CA GLY A 241 -2.45 22.40 19.48
C GLY A 241 -2.80 21.59 18.23
N VAL A 242 -2.34 20.34 18.09
CA VAL A 242 -2.69 19.48 16.96
C VAL A 242 -4.16 19.07 17.05
N LYS A 243 -4.92 19.27 15.96
CA LYS A 243 -6.34 18.87 15.86
C LYS A 243 -6.46 17.36 15.61
N THR A 244 -6.21 16.55 16.64
CA THR A 244 -6.10 15.08 16.55
C THR A 244 -7.32 14.41 15.93
N LYS A 245 -8.54 14.83 16.33
CA LYS A 245 -9.80 14.31 15.74
C LYS A 245 -9.89 14.54 14.23
N ARG A 246 -9.53 15.73 13.75
CA ARG A 246 -9.58 16.05 12.32
C ARG A 246 -8.56 15.23 11.52
N LEU A 247 -7.36 15.02 12.07
CA LEU A 247 -6.33 14.21 11.42
C LEU A 247 -6.76 12.74 11.30
N LEU A 248 -7.30 12.19 12.39
CA LEU A 248 -7.81 10.82 12.39
C LEU A 248 -8.96 10.66 11.39
N PHE A 249 -9.90 11.60 11.37
CA PHE A 249 -11.00 11.64 10.39
C PHE A 249 -10.47 11.63 8.95
N LEU A 250 -9.53 12.54 8.64
CA LEU A 250 -8.96 12.64 7.29
C LEU A 250 -8.15 11.40 6.88
N ALA A 251 -7.51 10.71 7.83
CA ALA A 251 -6.81 9.45 7.54
C ALA A 251 -7.77 8.38 7.01
N TYR A 252 -8.97 8.24 7.60
CA TYR A 252 -9.97 7.28 7.12
C TYR A 252 -10.67 7.72 5.84
N VAL A 253 -10.95 9.02 5.66
CA VAL A 253 -11.46 9.55 4.38
C VAL A 253 -10.48 9.24 3.26
N ASN A 254 -9.20 9.48 3.50
CA ASN A 254 -8.14 9.18 2.55
C ASN A 254 -7.96 7.69 2.29
N MET A 255 -8.09 6.84 3.33
CA MET A 255 -8.01 5.38 3.17
C MET A 255 -9.10 4.86 2.25
N ALA A 256 -10.34 5.26 2.47
CA ALA A 256 -11.46 4.84 1.63
C ALA A 256 -11.39 5.42 0.21
N PHE A 257 -10.87 6.64 0.03
CA PHE A 257 -10.57 7.19 -1.29
C PHE A 257 -9.54 6.33 -2.05
N LEU A 258 -8.42 5.96 -1.41
CA LEU A 258 -7.43 5.07 -2.04
C LEU A 258 -7.97 3.66 -2.26
N ALA A 259 -8.86 3.17 -1.39
CA ALA A 259 -9.55 1.90 -1.61
C ALA A 259 -10.48 1.98 -2.84
N ALA A 260 -11.12 3.13 -3.11
CA ALA A 260 -11.87 3.35 -4.33
C ALA A 260 -10.98 3.37 -5.57
N VAL A 261 -9.84 4.05 -5.53
CA VAL A 261 -8.84 4.01 -6.62
C VAL A 261 -8.38 2.58 -6.88
N ALA A 262 -8.05 1.83 -5.83
CA ALA A 262 -7.66 0.41 -5.95
C ALA A 262 -8.79 -0.45 -6.52
N GLY A 263 -10.04 -0.17 -6.16
CA GLY A 263 -11.23 -0.87 -6.68
C GLY A 263 -11.42 -0.68 -8.18
N ILE A 264 -11.26 0.56 -8.67
CA ILE A 264 -11.32 0.89 -10.09
C ILE A 264 -10.20 0.16 -10.85
N VAL A 265 -8.97 0.25 -10.37
CA VAL A 265 -7.81 -0.42 -10.98
C VAL A 265 -7.97 -1.95 -11.00
N PHE A 266 -8.45 -2.52 -9.90
CA PHE A 266 -8.63 -3.96 -9.76
C PHE A 266 -9.75 -4.50 -10.66
N ALA A 267 -10.93 -3.85 -10.68
CA ALA A 267 -12.04 -4.23 -11.55
C ALA A 267 -11.67 -4.11 -13.04
N ALA A 268 -10.95 -3.05 -13.42
CA ALA A 268 -10.44 -2.89 -14.79
C ALA A 268 -9.44 -3.98 -15.17
N ARG A 269 -8.55 -4.37 -14.24
CA ARG A 269 -7.60 -5.46 -14.47
C ARG A 269 -8.28 -6.82 -14.69
N LEU A 270 -9.27 -7.15 -13.84
CA LEU A 270 -10.02 -8.40 -13.96
C LEU A 270 -11.02 -8.40 -15.11
N ASN A 271 -11.28 -7.23 -15.71
CA ASN A 271 -12.34 -7.02 -16.71
C ASN A 271 -13.72 -7.50 -16.20
N SER A 272 -13.93 -7.41 -14.90
CA SER A 272 -15.15 -7.87 -14.25
C SER A 272 -15.36 -7.25 -12.87
N ALA A 273 -16.62 -7.11 -12.48
CA ALA A 273 -17.04 -6.78 -11.12
C ALA A 273 -17.63 -8.04 -10.47
N SER A 274 -16.95 -8.56 -9.45
CA SER A 274 -17.34 -9.80 -8.76
C SER A 274 -17.64 -9.56 -7.28
N PRO A 275 -18.64 -10.23 -6.70
CA PRO A 275 -18.90 -10.17 -5.26
C PRO A 275 -17.75 -10.64 -4.38
N GLN A 276 -16.89 -11.51 -4.91
CA GLN A 276 -15.73 -12.06 -4.20
C GLN A 276 -14.47 -11.19 -4.34
N ALA A 277 -14.51 -10.09 -5.10
CA ALA A 277 -13.40 -9.16 -5.23
C ALA A 277 -12.94 -8.65 -3.85
N GLY A 278 -11.67 -8.34 -3.71
CA GLY A 278 -11.14 -7.73 -2.51
C GLY A 278 -11.06 -8.63 -1.27
N GLN A 279 -11.22 -9.95 -1.38
CA GLN A 279 -11.04 -10.87 -0.25
C GLN A 279 -9.58 -10.86 0.22
N SER A 280 -9.38 -10.69 1.52
CA SER A 280 -8.07 -10.67 2.20
C SER A 280 -7.11 -9.56 1.73
N PHE A 281 -7.62 -8.50 1.05
CA PHE A 281 -6.80 -7.35 0.64
C PHE A 281 -6.35 -6.51 1.83
N GLU A 282 -7.13 -6.50 2.90
CA GLU A 282 -6.76 -5.92 4.19
C GLU A 282 -5.48 -6.55 4.74
N LEU A 283 -5.31 -7.87 4.64
CA LEU A 283 -4.10 -8.56 5.08
C LEU A 283 -2.88 -8.17 4.23
N ASP A 284 -3.05 -8.04 2.91
CA ASP A 284 -1.98 -7.61 2.01
C ASP A 284 -1.55 -6.17 2.32
N ALA A 285 -2.51 -5.26 2.57
CA ALA A 285 -2.22 -3.86 2.87
C ALA A 285 -1.56 -3.69 4.24
N ILE A 286 -2.10 -4.33 5.29
CA ILE A 286 -1.56 -4.28 6.65
C ILE A 286 -0.18 -4.95 6.70
N GLY A 287 -0.05 -6.16 6.11
CA GLY A 287 1.21 -6.89 6.02
C GLY A 287 2.30 -6.07 5.32
N SER A 288 1.96 -5.37 4.23
CA SER A 288 2.88 -4.48 3.52
C SER A 288 3.41 -3.36 4.41
N CYS A 289 2.55 -2.77 5.25
CA CYS A 289 2.98 -1.70 6.16
C CYS A 289 3.94 -2.22 7.24
N PHE A 290 3.61 -3.35 7.89
CA PHE A 290 4.45 -3.89 8.97
C PHE A 290 5.75 -4.47 8.45
N LEU A 291 5.74 -5.22 7.36
CA LEU A 291 6.96 -5.68 6.68
C LEU A 291 7.81 -4.52 6.18
N GLY A 292 7.18 -3.40 5.83
CA GLY A 292 7.83 -2.15 5.45
C GLY A 292 8.37 -1.34 6.63
N GLY A 293 8.28 -1.84 7.88
CA GLY A 293 8.81 -1.22 9.09
C GLY A 293 7.87 -0.17 9.74
N ALA A 294 6.57 -0.18 9.42
CA ALA A 294 5.59 0.59 10.18
C ALA A 294 5.39 -0.04 11.58
N SER A 295 5.16 0.81 12.57
CA SER A 295 4.93 0.35 13.94
C SER A 295 3.47 0.01 14.20
N ALA A 296 3.22 -1.13 14.84
CA ALA A 296 1.89 -1.49 15.33
C ALA A 296 1.33 -0.52 16.39
N TYR A 297 2.19 0.27 17.01
CA TYR A 297 1.80 1.29 17.99
C TYR A 297 1.62 2.69 17.38
N GLY A 298 1.88 2.85 16.07
CA GLY A 298 1.78 4.11 15.35
C GLY A 298 3.04 4.98 15.43
N GLY A 299 2.98 6.13 14.79
CA GLY A 299 4.04 7.16 14.82
C GLY A 299 5.34 6.81 14.10
N VAL A 300 5.48 5.61 13.55
CA VAL A 300 6.66 5.15 12.81
C VAL A 300 6.23 4.41 11.54
N GLY A 301 6.88 4.73 10.44
CA GLY A 301 6.65 4.11 9.13
C GLY A 301 6.98 5.09 8.01
N THR A 302 7.27 4.58 6.83
CA THR A 302 7.57 5.41 5.64
C THR A 302 6.88 4.84 4.40
N VAL A 303 6.53 5.71 3.45
CA VAL A 303 5.94 5.29 2.17
C VAL A 303 6.90 4.39 1.39
N GLY A 304 8.21 4.70 1.41
CA GLY A 304 9.22 3.86 0.76
C GLY A 304 9.34 2.47 1.39
N GLY A 305 9.32 2.39 2.73
CA GLY A 305 9.28 1.11 3.44
C GLY A 305 8.03 0.31 3.09
N THR A 306 6.86 0.95 3.13
CA THR A 306 5.58 0.33 2.75
C THR A 306 5.59 -0.20 1.31
N LEU A 307 6.22 0.52 0.36
CA LEU A 307 6.40 0.03 -1.01
C LEU A 307 7.21 -1.26 -1.04
N ILE A 308 8.33 -1.34 -0.29
CA ILE A 308 9.15 -2.56 -0.20
C ILE A 308 8.31 -3.72 0.37
N GLY A 309 7.55 -3.47 1.44
CA GLY A 309 6.64 -4.46 2.01
C GLY A 309 5.55 -4.90 1.03
N ALA A 310 4.99 -3.99 0.25
CA ALA A 310 3.99 -4.30 -0.79
C ALA A 310 4.58 -5.14 -1.93
N LEU A 311 5.81 -4.85 -2.34
CA LEU A 311 6.52 -5.67 -3.32
C LEU A 311 6.79 -7.08 -2.79
N PHE A 312 7.18 -7.20 -1.51
CA PHE A 312 7.35 -8.50 -0.87
C PHE A 312 6.04 -9.31 -0.85
N MET A 313 4.93 -8.70 -0.39
CA MET A 313 3.60 -9.35 -0.41
C MET A 313 3.18 -9.72 -1.84
N GLY A 314 3.49 -8.87 -2.80
CA GLY A 314 3.22 -9.12 -4.21
C GLY A 314 3.98 -10.32 -4.78
N VAL A 315 5.27 -10.42 -4.48
CA VAL A 315 6.11 -11.57 -4.89
C VAL A 315 5.62 -12.85 -4.21
N LEU A 316 5.28 -12.76 -2.90
CA LEU A 316 4.74 -13.89 -2.15
C LEU A 316 3.42 -14.39 -2.76
N ASN A 317 2.46 -13.48 -3.03
CA ASN A 317 1.19 -13.84 -3.65
C ASN A 317 1.37 -14.44 -5.04
N ASN A 318 2.22 -13.86 -5.87
CA ASN A 318 2.51 -14.35 -7.21
C ASN A 318 3.23 -15.71 -7.17
N GLY A 319 4.19 -15.87 -6.28
CA GLY A 319 4.91 -17.13 -6.08
C GLY A 319 3.96 -18.26 -5.67
N MET A 320 3.10 -18.05 -4.69
CA MET A 320 2.09 -19.02 -4.27
C MET A 320 1.13 -19.39 -5.41
N SER A 321 0.73 -18.40 -6.22
CA SER A 321 -0.16 -18.62 -7.37
C SER A 321 0.52 -19.45 -8.46
N ILE A 322 1.81 -19.20 -8.77
CA ILE A 322 2.59 -19.99 -9.75
C ILE A 322 2.77 -21.43 -9.26
N MET A 323 2.94 -21.64 -7.97
CA MET A 323 3.06 -22.97 -7.35
C MET A 323 1.72 -23.72 -7.28
N GLY A 324 0.61 -23.12 -7.73
CA GLY A 324 -0.72 -23.74 -7.69
C GLY A 324 -1.32 -23.86 -6.28
N ILE A 325 -0.82 -23.07 -5.31
CA ILE A 325 -1.32 -23.09 -3.94
C ILE A 325 -2.73 -22.52 -3.91
N SER A 326 -3.68 -23.25 -3.31
CA SER A 326 -5.07 -22.83 -3.22
C SER A 326 -5.24 -21.53 -2.43
N SER A 327 -6.28 -20.75 -2.74
CA SER A 327 -6.59 -19.48 -2.07
C SER A 327 -6.72 -19.62 -0.56
N ASN A 328 -7.24 -20.75 -0.08
CA ASN A 328 -7.40 -21.01 1.37
C ASN A 328 -6.04 -21.12 2.07
N VAL A 329 -5.09 -21.84 1.47
CA VAL A 329 -3.72 -21.95 2.01
C VAL A 329 -2.99 -20.61 1.92
N GLN A 330 -3.20 -19.85 0.83
CA GLN A 330 -2.64 -18.49 0.72
C GLN A 330 -3.11 -17.58 1.88
N GLN A 331 -4.38 -17.67 2.29
CA GLN A 331 -4.88 -16.92 3.46
C GLN A 331 -4.17 -17.30 4.75
N VAL A 332 -3.92 -18.58 4.97
CA VAL A 332 -3.16 -19.05 6.14
C VAL A 332 -1.74 -18.48 6.15
N VAL A 333 -1.05 -18.55 5.01
CA VAL A 333 0.31 -18.00 4.88
C VAL A 333 0.34 -16.50 5.13
N LYS A 334 -0.59 -15.73 4.54
CA LYS A 334 -0.72 -14.28 4.77
C LYS A 334 -0.95 -13.94 6.25
N GLY A 335 -1.83 -14.68 6.92
CA GLY A 335 -2.09 -14.51 8.35
C GLY A 335 -0.85 -14.77 9.20
N LEU A 336 -0.11 -15.84 8.91
CA LEU A 336 1.15 -16.15 9.62
C LEU A 336 2.24 -15.10 9.36
N VAL A 337 2.41 -14.64 8.12
CA VAL A 337 3.37 -13.58 7.77
C VAL A 337 3.03 -12.30 8.52
N LEU A 338 1.75 -11.91 8.56
CA LEU A 338 1.30 -10.74 9.32
C LEU A 338 1.61 -10.90 10.82
N LEU A 339 1.29 -12.05 11.41
CA LEU A 339 1.55 -12.31 12.82
C LEU A 339 3.05 -12.22 13.15
N ILE A 340 3.91 -12.81 12.31
CA ILE A 340 5.37 -12.79 12.50
C ILE A 340 5.88 -11.34 12.38
N ALA A 341 5.41 -10.57 11.39
CA ALA A 341 5.83 -9.17 11.19
C ALA A 341 5.48 -8.30 12.41
N VAL A 342 4.24 -8.41 12.91
CA VAL A 342 3.78 -7.65 14.09
C VAL A 342 4.51 -8.11 15.36
N ALA A 343 4.71 -9.43 15.54
CA ALA A 343 5.44 -9.98 16.68
C ALA A 343 6.90 -9.49 16.70
N ALA A 344 7.56 -9.44 15.54
CA ALA A 344 8.93 -8.92 15.41
C ALA A 344 9.01 -7.44 15.81
N ASP A 345 8.05 -6.59 15.38
CA ASP A 345 7.98 -5.17 15.78
C ASP A 345 7.76 -5.04 17.30
N ALA A 346 6.83 -5.83 17.88
CA ALA A 346 6.52 -5.80 19.29
C ALA A 346 7.71 -6.23 20.18
N ILE A 347 8.43 -7.29 19.78
CA ILE A 347 9.63 -7.76 20.48
C ILE A 347 10.76 -6.74 20.40
N SER A 348 11.00 -6.18 19.23
CA SER A 348 12.04 -5.18 19.00
C SER A 348 11.87 -3.92 19.86
N LYS A 349 10.63 -3.48 20.09
CA LYS A 349 10.33 -2.25 20.85
C LYS A 349 10.22 -2.45 22.35
N ASN A 350 9.63 -3.55 22.78
CA ASN A 350 9.38 -3.80 24.21
C ASN A 350 10.62 -4.27 24.96
N LYS A 351 11.76 -4.55 24.26
CA LYS A 351 12.94 -5.17 24.90
C LYS A 351 12.53 -6.28 25.85
N LEU A 352 11.50 -7.06 25.47
CA LEU A 352 11.07 -8.19 26.26
C LEU A 352 12.28 -9.11 26.39
N PRO A 353 12.84 -9.33 27.59
CA PRO A 353 13.77 -10.40 27.77
C PRO A 353 12.97 -11.66 27.43
N PHE A 354 13.38 -12.35 26.37
CA PHE A 354 12.88 -13.66 26.04
C PHE A 354 13.34 -14.59 27.17
N ASN A 355 12.71 -14.49 28.33
CA ASN A 355 12.83 -15.48 29.39
C ASN A 355 12.07 -16.72 28.91
N ILE A 356 12.74 -17.48 28.05
CA ILE A 356 12.32 -18.86 27.80
C ILE A 356 12.34 -19.53 29.17
N PRO A 357 11.19 -19.99 29.73
CA PRO A 357 11.23 -20.81 30.90
C PRO A 357 12.15 -22.00 30.56
N ARG A 358 13.31 -22.05 31.18
CA ARG A 358 14.19 -23.19 31.08
C ARG A 358 13.44 -24.34 31.77
N PHE A 359 12.69 -25.11 31.02
CA PHE A 359 12.21 -26.42 31.44
C PHE A 359 13.45 -27.30 31.68
N GLY A 360 13.83 -27.48 32.91
CA GLY A 360 14.89 -28.40 33.27
C GLY A 360 15.96 -27.83 34.23
N LYS A 361 15.56 -27.47 35.46
CA LYS A 361 16.42 -27.51 36.66
C LYS A 361 15.52 -27.41 37.91
N ARG A 362 14.71 -28.45 38.15
CA ARG A 362 14.18 -28.78 39.43
C ARG A 362 14.48 -30.26 39.67
N ALA A 363 15.61 -30.52 40.24
CA ALA A 363 15.90 -31.70 41.04
C ALA A 363 17.42 -31.73 41.30
N VAL A 364 17.94 -31.01 42.24
CA VAL A 364 19.09 -31.34 43.12
C VAL A 364 19.38 -30.11 44.00
N GLU A 365 18.49 -29.79 44.92
CA GLU A 365 18.78 -28.96 46.09
C GLU A 365 17.70 -29.25 47.16
N GLY A 366 17.72 -30.45 47.63
CA GLY A 366 16.79 -30.94 48.65
C GLY A 366 17.35 -32.08 49.48
N GLN A 367 18.69 -32.12 49.69
CA GLN A 367 19.32 -33.05 50.61
C GLN A 367 20.65 -32.50 51.13
N ALA A 368 20.61 -31.46 51.94
CA ALA A 368 21.77 -31.09 52.80
C ALA A 368 21.34 -30.06 53.86
N SER A 369 20.40 -30.43 54.74
CA SER A 369 20.17 -29.70 56.00
C SER A 369 19.31 -30.52 56.97
N ILE A 370 19.77 -31.77 57.22
CA ILE A 370 19.41 -32.53 58.45
C ILE A 370 20.70 -33.28 58.86
N GLU A 371 21.59 -32.58 59.56
CA GLU A 371 22.64 -33.11 60.45
C GLU A 371 23.53 -31.93 60.87
N SER A 372 23.09 -31.22 61.93
CA SER A 372 23.92 -30.66 62.99
C SER A 372 23.05 -29.96 64.04
#